data_15974af19ff207e601a4020c4c494953
#
_entry.id   15974af19ff207e601a4020c4c494953
#
_cell.length_a   1.000
_cell.length_b   1.000
_cell.length_c   1.000
_cell.angle_alpha   90.00
_cell.angle_beta   90.00
_cell.angle_gamma   90.00
#
_symmetry.space_group_name_H-M   'P 1'
#
loop_
_entity.id
_entity.type
_entity.pdbx_description
1 polymer ?
#
loop_
_entity_poly.entity_id
_entity_poly.type
_entity_poly.pdbx_seq_one_letter_code
_entity_poly.pdbx_strand_id
1 'polypeptide(L)'
;MEITKQQIIHTDVLIIGGGTAGCYAALTIREKSGAKIVIAEKANIKRSGCLAAGVNAINAYIVKGRKPQDYVDYARKDADEIVRGDLLLTMSEHLNEVTSKMEQLGLVILKDENGDYVARGNRNIKINGENIKPILADAVNQLDNVDVINHLNITDYIVEDNTIKGAFGFHMENGTAYEIRAKKVLCATGGAAGLYKPNNPGFSRHKMWYPPFNTGAGYAMGIDAGAEMTTFEMRFIALRCKDTIAPTGTIAQGVGAKQVNAKGEIYEDKYGITTSQRVYGTTQENLEGRGPCYLRTEGIEKEKDTDLKKAYLNMAPSQTLKWIEQGKDPSEQNVEIEGTEPYIVGGHTASGYWVNTNRETTIHGLYAAGDVAGGCPQKYVTGALVEGELAALDIVEKLKDQTFDITDNKEEQLLDEKVKEYNNILSDKDSIFTIEQMEEAMQKVMDAYAGGISSHYQFNENCLNLAKEKINNLITLSGQLSAQDYHELMFYYELKERLTICLTLIEHLKARKETRWHSFAENLDHPQKSDDWKKYVNTKKVDGKIKVILRELVKEDEHYEHQN
;
A
#
# COMPACT_ATOMS: atom_id res chain seq x y z
N MET A 1 -30.85 10.35 4.59
CA MET A 1 -30.25 11.09 3.44
C MET A 1 -30.28 10.17 2.23
N GLU A 2 -30.49 10.68 1.00
CA GLU A 2 -30.57 9.84 -0.20
C GLU A 2 -29.68 10.39 -1.32
N ILE A 3 -29.12 9.51 -2.12
CA ILE A 3 -28.48 9.84 -3.39
C ILE A 3 -29.57 10.04 -4.43
N THR A 4 -29.68 11.27 -4.92
CA THR A 4 -30.69 11.68 -5.93
C THR A 4 -30.05 12.21 -7.21
N LYS A 5 -28.75 12.49 -7.19
CA LYS A 5 -27.98 12.97 -8.35
C LYS A 5 -27.17 11.83 -8.94
N GLN A 6 -27.19 11.72 -10.25
CA GLN A 6 -26.47 10.70 -11.00
C GLN A 6 -25.68 11.36 -12.12
N GLN A 7 -24.50 10.81 -12.42
CA GLN A 7 -23.65 11.26 -13.52
C GLN A 7 -22.95 10.10 -14.19
N ILE A 8 -23.10 10.00 -15.51
CA ILE A 8 -22.35 9.07 -16.35
C ILE A 8 -21.24 9.86 -17.04
N ILE A 9 -20.02 9.35 -16.95
CA ILE A 9 -18.83 9.96 -17.57
C ILE A 9 -18.20 8.94 -18.50
N HIS A 10 -17.84 9.36 -19.72
CA HIS A 10 -17.04 8.59 -20.66
C HIS A 10 -15.64 9.19 -20.77
N THR A 11 -14.63 8.36 -20.61
CA THR A 11 -13.22 8.77 -20.68
C THR A 11 -12.38 7.67 -21.35
N ASP A 12 -11.24 8.02 -21.92
CA ASP A 12 -10.32 7.01 -22.44
C ASP A 12 -9.65 6.22 -21.31
N VAL A 13 -9.23 6.93 -20.26
CA VAL A 13 -8.56 6.33 -19.09
C VAL A 13 -9.18 6.82 -17.80
N LEU A 14 -9.56 5.88 -16.94
CA LEU A 14 -9.90 6.15 -15.54
C LEU A 14 -8.70 5.79 -14.66
N ILE A 15 -8.20 6.72 -13.87
CA ILE A 15 -7.20 6.50 -12.84
C ILE A 15 -7.89 6.56 -11.47
N ILE A 16 -7.86 5.47 -10.72
CA ILE A 16 -8.43 5.41 -9.37
C ILE A 16 -7.31 5.59 -8.34
N GLY A 17 -7.31 6.75 -7.70
CA GLY A 17 -6.29 7.20 -6.76
C GLY A 17 -5.27 8.17 -7.38
N GLY A 18 -5.34 9.42 -6.94
CA GLY A 18 -4.39 10.50 -7.31
C GLY A 18 -3.13 10.50 -6.44
N GLY A 19 -2.63 9.31 -6.06
CA GLY A 19 -1.38 9.14 -5.34
C GLY A 19 -0.14 9.30 -6.24
N THR A 20 1.00 8.77 -5.80
CA THR A 20 2.29 8.82 -6.53
C THR A 20 2.17 8.22 -7.93
N ALA A 21 1.76 6.98 -8.02
CA ALA A 21 1.66 6.25 -9.30
C ALA A 21 0.59 6.85 -10.21
N GLY A 22 -0.59 7.19 -9.67
CA GLY A 22 -1.70 7.75 -10.46
C GLY A 22 -1.39 9.11 -11.05
N CYS A 23 -0.79 10.02 -10.27
CA CYS A 23 -0.36 11.32 -10.79
C CYS A 23 0.69 11.18 -11.90
N TYR A 24 1.70 10.34 -11.68
CA TYR A 24 2.78 10.18 -12.65
C TYR A 24 2.30 9.48 -13.94
N ALA A 25 1.37 8.52 -13.81
CA ALA A 25 0.73 7.90 -14.97
C ALA A 25 -0.05 8.94 -15.81
N ALA A 26 -0.81 9.85 -15.17
CA ALA A 26 -1.52 10.91 -15.87
C ALA A 26 -0.56 11.83 -16.64
N LEU A 27 0.56 12.23 -16.02
CA LEU A 27 1.61 13.02 -16.70
C LEU A 27 2.15 12.27 -17.92
N THR A 28 2.48 10.98 -17.77
CA THR A 28 3.03 10.17 -18.88
C THR A 28 2.01 9.96 -19.99
N ILE A 29 0.74 9.66 -19.70
CA ILE A 29 -0.31 9.50 -20.71
C ILE A 29 -0.48 10.79 -21.51
N ARG A 30 -0.50 11.95 -20.84
CA ARG A 30 -0.66 13.25 -21.52
C ARG A 30 0.56 13.65 -22.34
N GLU A 31 1.77 13.30 -21.89
CA GLU A 31 3.00 13.50 -22.69
C GLU A 31 2.98 12.68 -23.99
N LYS A 32 2.42 11.49 -23.97
CA LYS A 32 2.47 10.51 -25.06
C LYS A 32 1.21 10.47 -25.95
N SER A 33 0.08 11.04 -25.50
CA SER A 33 -1.19 10.94 -26.21
C SER A 33 -2.12 12.13 -25.95
N GLY A 34 -3.17 12.24 -26.78
CA GLY A 34 -4.30 13.16 -26.58
C GLY A 34 -5.43 12.59 -25.73
N ALA A 35 -5.26 11.43 -25.09
CA ALA A 35 -6.31 10.71 -24.37
C ALA A 35 -6.98 11.57 -23.28
N LYS A 36 -8.28 11.43 -23.14
CA LYS A 36 -9.04 12.01 -22.04
C LYS A 36 -8.87 11.16 -20.78
N ILE A 37 -8.55 11.80 -19.66
CA ILE A 37 -8.31 11.14 -18.39
C ILE A 37 -9.28 11.65 -17.32
N VAL A 38 -9.85 10.75 -16.53
CA VAL A 38 -10.51 11.07 -15.26
C VAL A 38 -9.68 10.47 -14.13
N ILE A 39 -9.35 11.29 -13.14
CA ILE A 39 -8.73 10.84 -11.89
C ILE A 39 -9.80 10.89 -10.79
N ALA A 40 -10.18 9.73 -10.28
CA ALA A 40 -11.06 9.60 -9.12
C ALA A 40 -10.21 9.56 -7.84
N GLU A 41 -10.28 10.61 -7.03
CA GLU A 41 -9.52 10.73 -5.79
C GLU A 41 -10.46 10.76 -4.58
N LYS A 42 -10.27 9.80 -3.67
CA LYS A 42 -11.10 9.65 -2.47
C LYS A 42 -10.99 10.85 -1.52
N ALA A 43 -9.78 11.41 -1.37
CA ALA A 43 -9.53 12.60 -0.56
C ALA A 43 -9.33 13.83 -1.45
N ASN A 44 -8.21 14.51 -1.31
CA ASN A 44 -7.83 15.63 -2.17
C ASN A 44 -6.46 15.34 -2.81
N ILE A 45 -6.37 15.42 -4.13
CA ILE A 45 -5.16 15.07 -4.88
C ILE A 45 -3.91 15.81 -4.38
N LYS A 46 -4.07 17.00 -3.84
CA LYS A 46 -2.94 17.84 -3.38
C LYS A 46 -2.18 17.23 -2.21
N ARG A 47 -2.86 16.49 -1.32
CA ARG A 47 -2.28 15.91 -0.10
C ARG A 47 -2.88 14.55 0.24
N SER A 48 -3.10 13.69 -0.74
CA SER A 48 -3.60 12.32 -0.53
C SER A 48 -2.49 11.26 -0.58
N GLY A 49 -2.78 10.09 -0.01
CA GLY A 49 -1.93 8.92 -0.05
C GLY A 49 -0.70 8.98 0.86
N CYS A 50 0.15 7.95 0.76
CA CYS A 50 1.33 7.77 1.61
C CYS A 50 2.35 8.92 1.46
N LEU A 51 2.48 9.45 0.25
CA LEU A 51 3.43 10.53 -0.05
C LEU A 51 3.03 11.90 0.53
N ALA A 52 1.80 12.04 1.05
CA ALA A 52 1.30 13.29 1.64
C ALA A 52 2.14 13.79 2.83
N ALA A 53 2.78 12.87 3.57
CA ALA A 53 3.67 13.20 4.68
C ALA A 53 5.03 13.79 4.24
N GLY A 54 5.36 13.70 2.95
CA GLY A 54 6.69 14.01 2.45
C GLY A 54 7.72 12.94 2.79
N VAL A 55 8.90 13.05 2.18
CA VAL A 55 10.04 12.15 2.40
C VAL A 55 11.36 12.92 2.37
N ASN A 56 12.38 12.45 3.08
CA ASN A 56 13.71 13.06 3.13
C ASN A 56 14.76 12.35 2.29
N ALA A 57 14.35 11.28 1.59
CA ALA A 57 15.22 10.52 0.69
C ALA A 57 14.42 9.80 -0.38
N ILE A 58 15.00 9.65 -1.55
CA ILE A 58 14.62 8.66 -2.54
C ILE A 58 15.29 7.34 -2.14
N ASN A 59 14.51 6.32 -1.79
CA ASN A 59 15.02 5.04 -1.26
C ASN A 59 15.25 3.97 -2.34
N ALA A 60 14.81 4.21 -3.56
CA ALA A 60 15.04 3.37 -4.73
C ALA A 60 15.72 4.21 -5.81
N TYR A 61 17.03 4.06 -5.94
CA TYR A 61 17.87 4.80 -6.86
C TYR A 61 19.13 4.01 -7.20
N ILE A 62 19.54 3.99 -8.46
CA ILE A 62 20.79 3.34 -8.87
C ILE A 62 21.93 4.36 -8.73
N VAL A 63 22.64 4.28 -7.60
CA VAL A 63 23.77 5.20 -7.32
C VAL A 63 24.97 4.92 -8.23
N LYS A 64 25.83 5.91 -8.40
CA LYS A 64 27.04 5.82 -9.25
C LYS A 64 27.87 4.56 -8.93
N GLY A 65 28.19 3.77 -9.96
CA GLY A 65 28.93 2.50 -9.82
C GLY A 65 28.07 1.27 -9.51
N ARG A 66 26.75 1.41 -9.45
CA ARG A 66 25.78 0.31 -9.30
C ARG A 66 25.03 0.09 -10.61
N LYS A 67 24.36 -1.08 -10.72
CA LYS A 67 23.54 -1.51 -11.85
C LYS A 67 22.12 -1.80 -11.38
N PRO A 68 21.12 -1.77 -12.27
CA PRO A 68 19.75 -2.21 -11.95
C PRO A 68 19.70 -3.58 -11.27
N GLN A 69 20.51 -4.54 -11.70
CA GLN A 69 20.60 -5.87 -11.09
C GLN A 69 20.97 -5.82 -9.59
N ASP A 70 21.84 -4.91 -9.17
CA ASP A 70 22.20 -4.77 -7.75
C ASP A 70 20.97 -4.43 -6.88
N TYR A 71 20.00 -3.70 -7.44
CA TYR A 71 18.75 -3.40 -6.76
C TYR A 71 17.82 -4.61 -6.70
N VAL A 72 17.73 -5.37 -7.78
CA VAL A 72 16.98 -6.64 -7.85
C VAL A 72 17.51 -7.61 -6.80
N ASP A 73 18.84 -7.78 -6.70
CA ASP A 73 19.48 -8.67 -5.74
C ASP A 73 19.21 -8.23 -4.29
N TYR A 74 19.22 -6.91 -4.05
CA TYR A 74 18.85 -6.36 -2.75
C TYR A 74 17.41 -6.68 -2.36
N ALA A 75 16.45 -6.41 -3.24
CA ALA A 75 15.04 -6.64 -2.99
C ALA A 75 14.73 -8.15 -2.82
N ARG A 76 15.37 -9.00 -3.65
CA ARG A 76 15.28 -10.47 -3.54
C ARG A 76 15.78 -10.96 -2.20
N LYS A 77 16.93 -10.45 -1.74
CA LYS A 77 17.50 -10.81 -0.42
C LYS A 77 16.57 -10.39 0.73
N ASP A 78 16.02 -9.18 0.69
CA ASP A 78 15.11 -8.69 1.75
C ASP A 78 13.79 -9.48 1.80
N ALA A 79 13.27 -9.90 0.65
CA ALA A 79 12.06 -10.72 0.51
C ALA A 79 12.32 -12.24 0.56
N ASP A 80 13.53 -12.66 0.87
CA ASP A 80 13.96 -14.07 0.97
C ASP A 80 13.49 -14.90 -0.26
N GLU A 81 13.88 -14.47 -1.46
CA GLU A 81 13.68 -15.09 -2.77
C GLU A 81 12.27 -14.86 -3.40
N ILE A 82 11.23 -14.58 -2.64
CA ILE A 82 9.87 -14.47 -3.17
C ILE A 82 9.63 -13.09 -3.78
N VAL A 83 10.11 -12.94 -5.00
CA VAL A 83 9.96 -11.71 -5.81
C VAL A 83 9.72 -12.04 -7.28
N ARG A 84 9.06 -11.15 -8.00
CA ARG A 84 9.00 -11.13 -9.45
C ARG A 84 10.28 -10.45 -9.99
N GLY A 85 11.26 -11.26 -10.41
CA GLY A 85 12.53 -10.76 -10.94
C GLY A 85 12.36 -9.88 -12.18
N ASP A 86 11.45 -10.27 -13.07
CA ASP A 86 11.08 -9.52 -14.27
C ASP A 86 10.49 -8.13 -13.94
N LEU A 87 9.60 -8.04 -12.96
CA LEU A 87 9.03 -6.75 -12.52
C LEU A 87 10.07 -5.86 -11.83
N LEU A 88 10.95 -6.45 -11.01
CA LEU A 88 12.01 -5.71 -10.33
C LEU A 88 13.02 -5.15 -11.32
N LEU A 89 13.41 -5.92 -12.34
CA LEU A 89 14.36 -5.46 -13.33
C LEU A 89 13.79 -4.31 -14.15
N THR A 90 12.59 -4.48 -14.74
CA THR A 90 11.91 -3.42 -15.52
C THR A 90 11.72 -2.15 -14.69
N MET A 91 11.41 -2.27 -13.40
CA MET A 91 11.35 -1.11 -12.52
C MET A 91 12.74 -0.47 -12.31
N SER A 92 13.74 -1.28 -12.01
CA SER A 92 15.07 -0.78 -11.64
C SER A 92 15.78 -0.04 -12.78
N GLU A 93 15.49 -0.40 -14.03
CA GLU A 93 16.03 0.25 -15.21
C GLU A 93 15.54 1.70 -15.40
N HIS A 94 14.36 2.05 -14.85
CA HIS A 94 13.74 3.37 -15.01
C HIS A 94 13.87 4.29 -13.77
N LEU A 95 14.38 3.80 -12.63
CA LEU A 95 14.42 4.55 -11.36
C LEU A 95 15.10 5.92 -11.47
N ASN A 96 16.22 5.99 -12.19
CA ASN A 96 16.98 7.23 -12.30
C ASN A 96 16.33 8.24 -13.25
N GLU A 97 15.67 7.75 -14.30
CA GLU A 97 14.97 8.62 -15.25
C GLU A 97 13.79 9.34 -14.59
N VAL A 98 12.90 8.60 -13.91
CA VAL A 98 11.77 9.21 -13.19
C VAL A 98 12.22 10.15 -12.08
N THR A 99 13.37 9.86 -11.43
CA THR A 99 13.96 10.77 -10.44
C THR A 99 14.39 12.10 -11.08
N SER A 100 15.03 12.04 -12.24
CA SER A 100 15.42 13.24 -12.99
C SER A 100 14.21 14.06 -13.46
N LYS A 101 13.13 13.41 -13.90
CA LYS A 101 11.87 14.09 -14.25
C LYS A 101 11.23 14.77 -13.02
N MET A 102 11.30 14.16 -11.84
CA MET A 102 10.83 14.78 -10.60
C MET A 102 11.64 16.02 -10.23
N GLU A 103 12.96 16.03 -10.43
CA GLU A 103 13.79 17.23 -10.27
C GLU A 103 13.35 18.34 -11.23
N GLN A 104 13.09 18.01 -12.50
CA GLN A 104 12.59 18.96 -13.51
C GLN A 104 11.21 19.55 -13.13
N LEU A 105 10.37 18.78 -12.43
CA LEU A 105 9.08 19.25 -11.89
C LEU A 105 9.25 20.12 -10.62
N GLY A 106 10.47 20.25 -10.09
CA GLY A 106 10.76 21.11 -8.94
C GLY A 106 11.10 20.38 -7.63
N LEU A 107 11.28 19.05 -7.65
CA LEU A 107 11.78 18.33 -6.48
C LEU A 107 13.24 18.74 -6.19
N VAL A 108 13.49 19.18 -4.96
CA VAL A 108 14.84 19.57 -4.54
C VAL A 108 15.64 18.32 -4.16
N ILE A 109 16.61 17.96 -4.98
CA ILE A 109 17.57 16.88 -4.73
C ILE A 109 18.89 17.51 -4.27
N LEU A 110 19.46 17.02 -3.17
CA LEU A 110 20.71 17.54 -2.65
C LEU A 110 21.89 17.10 -3.54
N LYS A 111 22.77 18.07 -3.88
CA LYS A 111 23.96 17.86 -4.71
C LYS A 111 25.23 18.18 -3.92
N ASP A 112 26.29 17.44 -4.24
CA ASP A 112 27.63 17.69 -3.72
C ASP A 112 28.36 18.82 -4.50
N GLU A 113 29.61 19.08 -4.15
CA GLU A 113 30.45 20.10 -4.78
C GLU A 113 30.69 19.85 -6.28
N ASN A 114 30.55 18.62 -6.74
CA ASN A 114 30.71 18.23 -8.15
C ASN A 114 29.38 18.28 -8.93
N GLY A 115 28.26 18.55 -8.25
CA GLY A 115 26.93 18.52 -8.84
C GLY A 115 26.30 17.13 -8.90
N ASP A 116 26.94 16.09 -8.36
CA ASP A 116 26.38 14.74 -8.23
C ASP A 116 25.36 14.68 -7.08
N TYR A 117 24.32 13.83 -7.19
CA TYR A 117 23.35 13.65 -6.12
C TYR A 117 24.00 13.05 -4.87
N VAL A 118 23.71 13.62 -3.70
CA VAL A 118 24.24 13.13 -2.42
C VAL A 118 23.65 11.77 -2.08
N ALA A 119 24.49 10.74 -2.21
CA ALA A 119 24.09 9.37 -1.87
C ALA A 119 23.93 9.19 -0.35
N ARG A 120 22.97 8.34 0.05
CA ARG A 120 22.78 7.83 1.41
C ARG A 120 22.82 6.31 1.36
N GLY A 121 24.00 5.74 1.57
CA GLY A 121 24.24 4.30 1.36
C GLY A 121 24.24 3.92 -0.13
N ASN A 122 23.87 2.68 -0.43
CA ASN A 122 24.12 2.06 -1.74
C ASN A 122 22.94 2.18 -2.74
N ARG A 123 21.80 2.75 -2.35
CA ARG A 123 20.58 2.76 -3.15
C ARG A 123 19.65 3.97 -2.88
N ASN A 124 20.14 4.94 -2.15
CA ASN A 124 19.34 6.08 -1.73
C ASN A 124 20.06 7.39 -2.05
N ILE A 125 19.30 8.45 -2.29
CA ILE A 125 19.79 9.84 -2.40
C ILE A 125 19.00 10.74 -1.46
N LYS A 126 19.65 11.83 -0.98
CA LYS A 126 19.03 12.82 -0.09
C LYS A 126 18.21 13.85 -0.86
N ILE A 127 17.02 14.15 -0.37
CA ILE A 127 16.12 15.16 -0.95
C ILE A 127 15.48 16.03 0.14
N ASN A 128 14.93 17.17 -0.29
CA ASN A 128 13.95 17.96 0.46
C ASN A 128 12.56 17.67 -0.14
N GLY A 129 11.96 16.55 0.27
CA GLY A 129 10.73 16.04 -0.33
C GLY A 129 9.45 16.36 0.45
N GLU A 130 9.43 17.42 1.23
CA GLU A 130 8.25 17.89 1.94
C GLU A 130 7.08 18.20 0.99
N ASN A 131 7.39 18.78 -0.17
CA ASN A 131 6.42 19.20 -1.17
C ASN A 131 6.30 18.24 -2.37
N ILE A 132 6.84 17.04 -2.30
CA ILE A 132 6.84 16.11 -3.43
C ILE A 132 5.41 15.77 -3.92
N LYS A 133 4.45 15.63 -3.02
CA LYS A 133 3.06 15.38 -3.38
C LYS A 133 2.37 16.62 -4.00
N PRO A 134 2.44 17.83 -3.43
CA PRO A 134 2.01 19.05 -4.10
C PRO A 134 2.61 19.26 -5.48
N ILE A 135 3.92 19.01 -5.68
CA ILE A 135 4.58 19.13 -6.98
C ILE A 135 3.87 18.25 -8.04
N LEU A 136 3.61 16.98 -7.71
CA LEU A 136 2.88 16.07 -8.61
C LEU A 136 1.45 16.54 -8.87
N ALA A 137 0.73 16.95 -7.83
CA ALA A 137 -0.65 17.39 -7.95
C ALA A 137 -0.77 18.67 -8.80
N ASP A 138 0.11 19.64 -8.56
CA ASP A 138 0.11 20.89 -9.32
C ASP A 138 0.48 20.65 -10.80
N ALA A 139 1.40 19.73 -11.08
CA ALA A 139 1.71 19.32 -12.44
C ALA A 139 0.51 18.68 -13.15
N VAL A 140 -0.22 17.79 -12.47
CA VAL A 140 -1.43 17.16 -13.01
C VAL A 140 -2.55 18.18 -13.25
N ASN A 141 -2.77 19.10 -12.31
CA ASN A 141 -3.82 20.12 -12.42
C ASN A 141 -3.57 21.15 -13.56
N GLN A 142 -2.36 21.19 -14.11
CA GLN A 142 -2.02 22.04 -15.26
C GLN A 142 -2.24 21.34 -16.61
N LEU A 143 -2.54 20.03 -16.60
CA LEU A 143 -2.77 19.28 -17.82
C LEU A 143 -4.16 19.59 -18.42
N ASP A 144 -4.23 19.74 -19.73
CA ASP A 144 -5.48 19.74 -20.49
C ASP A 144 -6.03 18.30 -20.61
N ASN A 145 -7.32 18.15 -20.85
CA ASN A 145 -8.02 16.86 -20.96
C ASN A 145 -7.83 15.91 -19.76
N VAL A 146 -7.58 16.43 -18.57
CA VAL A 146 -7.54 15.69 -17.31
C VAL A 146 -8.52 16.29 -16.33
N ASP A 147 -9.54 15.51 -15.98
CA ASP A 147 -10.54 15.88 -14.98
C ASP A 147 -10.19 15.19 -13.66
N VAL A 148 -9.90 15.97 -12.62
CA VAL A 148 -9.67 15.46 -11.25
C VAL A 148 -10.94 15.63 -10.43
N ILE A 149 -11.54 14.51 -10.00
CA ILE A 149 -12.70 14.51 -9.12
C ILE A 149 -12.24 14.11 -7.72
N ASN A 150 -12.05 15.11 -6.86
CA ASN A 150 -11.74 14.89 -5.45
C ASN A 150 -12.99 14.45 -4.69
N HIS A 151 -12.82 13.83 -3.52
CA HIS A 151 -13.88 13.34 -2.64
C HIS A 151 -14.80 12.30 -3.30
N LEU A 152 -14.30 11.61 -4.34
CA LEU A 152 -15.01 10.55 -5.05
C LEU A 152 -14.54 9.18 -4.55
N ASN A 153 -15.39 8.50 -3.80
CA ASN A 153 -15.17 7.13 -3.35
C ASN A 153 -15.61 6.14 -4.41
N ILE A 154 -14.67 5.44 -5.04
CA ILE A 154 -14.96 4.35 -5.98
C ILE A 154 -15.24 3.08 -5.18
N THR A 155 -16.31 2.37 -5.52
CA THR A 155 -16.82 1.22 -4.76
C THR A 155 -16.71 -0.12 -5.49
N ASP A 156 -16.85 -0.11 -6.82
CA ASP A 156 -16.90 -1.36 -7.59
C ASP A 156 -16.38 -1.13 -9.01
N TYR A 157 -15.73 -2.15 -9.58
CA TYR A 157 -15.42 -2.19 -11.01
C TYR A 157 -16.63 -2.63 -11.84
N ILE A 158 -16.69 -2.15 -13.06
CA ILE A 158 -17.58 -2.65 -14.09
C ILE A 158 -16.75 -3.56 -14.99
N VAL A 159 -17.04 -4.87 -14.95
CA VAL A 159 -16.29 -5.89 -15.72
C VAL A 159 -17.28 -6.71 -16.53
N GLU A 160 -17.01 -6.86 -17.82
CA GLU A 160 -17.77 -7.72 -18.74
C GLU A 160 -16.79 -8.63 -19.46
N ASP A 161 -17.07 -9.94 -19.48
CA ASP A 161 -16.23 -10.95 -20.16
C ASP A 161 -14.73 -10.81 -19.84
N ASN A 162 -14.40 -10.74 -18.54
CA ASN A 162 -13.05 -10.54 -18.02
C ASN A 162 -12.34 -9.26 -18.55
N THR A 163 -13.11 -8.27 -19.00
CA THR A 163 -12.59 -6.98 -19.51
C THR A 163 -13.17 -5.84 -18.69
N ILE A 164 -12.31 -4.94 -18.24
CA ILE A 164 -12.73 -3.73 -17.53
C ILE A 164 -13.51 -2.78 -18.46
N LYS A 165 -14.59 -2.21 -17.95
CA LYS A 165 -15.41 -1.23 -18.65
C LYS A 165 -15.52 0.10 -17.90
N GLY A 166 -15.10 0.14 -16.64
CA GLY A 166 -15.17 1.33 -15.81
C GLY A 166 -15.35 1.02 -14.34
N ALA A 167 -15.95 1.95 -13.61
CA ALA A 167 -16.21 1.81 -12.18
C ALA A 167 -17.41 2.64 -11.72
N PHE A 168 -18.00 2.22 -10.59
CA PHE A 168 -19.00 2.98 -9.85
C PHE A 168 -18.37 3.69 -8.64
N GLY A 169 -18.96 4.81 -8.25
CA GLY A 169 -18.59 5.52 -7.06
C GLY A 169 -19.63 6.57 -6.65
N PHE A 170 -19.38 7.22 -5.53
CA PHE A 170 -20.19 8.35 -5.08
C PHE A 170 -19.33 9.44 -4.47
N HIS A 171 -19.76 10.68 -4.62
CA HIS A 171 -19.10 11.85 -4.06
C HIS A 171 -19.51 12.04 -2.60
N MET A 172 -18.54 12.03 -1.70
CA MET A 172 -18.76 11.99 -0.25
C MET A 172 -19.36 13.27 0.35
N GLU A 173 -19.28 14.41 -0.35
CA GLU A 173 -19.81 15.67 0.16
C GLU A 173 -21.20 16.00 -0.38
N ASN A 174 -21.46 15.68 -1.65
CA ASN A 174 -22.71 16.10 -2.32
C ASN A 174 -23.62 14.93 -2.72
N GLY A 175 -23.20 13.68 -2.48
CA GLY A 175 -23.99 12.49 -2.74
C GLY A 175 -24.29 12.22 -4.21
N THR A 176 -23.53 12.76 -5.16
CA THR A 176 -23.69 12.40 -6.57
C THR A 176 -23.13 11.00 -6.80
N ALA A 177 -23.94 10.10 -7.35
CA ALA A 177 -23.47 8.80 -7.82
C ALA A 177 -22.86 8.92 -9.21
N TYR A 178 -21.80 8.18 -9.44
CA TYR A 178 -21.06 8.18 -10.69
C TYR A 178 -20.98 6.77 -11.27
N GLU A 179 -21.21 6.68 -12.58
CA GLU A 179 -20.76 5.62 -13.43
C GLU A 179 -19.70 6.19 -14.36
N ILE A 180 -18.46 5.73 -14.25
CA ILE A 180 -17.36 6.19 -15.10
C ILE A 180 -16.98 5.06 -16.04
N ARG A 181 -17.33 5.21 -17.31
CA ARG A 181 -16.98 4.31 -18.41
C ARG A 181 -15.62 4.67 -18.96
N ALA A 182 -14.74 3.68 -19.05
CA ALA A 182 -13.38 3.88 -19.51
C ALA A 182 -12.89 2.71 -20.38
N LYS A 183 -12.10 3.02 -21.40
CA LYS A 183 -11.44 2.00 -22.24
C LYS A 183 -10.35 1.25 -21.46
N LYS A 184 -9.66 1.96 -20.56
CA LYS A 184 -8.63 1.43 -19.67
C LYS A 184 -8.80 2.00 -18.27
N VAL A 185 -8.48 1.20 -17.27
CA VAL A 185 -8.51 1.62 -15.87
C VAL A 185 -7.17 1.33 -15.21
N LEU A 186 -6.62 2.34 -14.53
CA LEU A 186 -5.44 2.18 -13.68
C LEU A 186 -5.84 2.26 -12.21
N CYS A 187 -5.66 1.18 -11.50
CA CYS A 187 -5.77 1.13 -10.04
C CYS A 187 -4.46 1.62 -9.41
N ALA A 188 -4.51 2.74 -8.71
CA ALA A 188 -3.38 3.36 -8.00
C ALA A 188 -3.77 3.75 -6.56
N THR A 189 -4.58 2.90 -5.90
CA THR A 189 -5.24 3.18 -4.61
C THR A 189 -4.33 3.00 -3.39
N GLY A 190 -3.10 2.54 -3.58
CA GLY A 190 -2.20 2.22 -2.48
C GLY A 190 -2.54 0.89 -1.80
N GLY A 191 -1.97 0.68 -0.62
CA GLY A 191 -2.14 -0.54 0.17
C GLY A 191 -3.38 -0.55 1.08
N ALA A 192 -3.37 -1.43 2.08
CA ALA A 192 -4.46 -1.60 3.05
C ALA A 192 -3.97 -1.44 4.48
N ALA A 193 -4.55 -0.46 5.20
CA ALA A 193 -4.41 -0.21 6.62
C ALA A 193 -5.70 -0.56 7.39
N GLY A 194 -5.57 -0.70 8.70
CA GLY A 194 -6.73 -0.91 9.58
C GLY A 194 -7.32 -2.31 9.53
N LEU A 195 -6.57 -3.29 9.05
CA LEU A 195 -6.96 -4.71 9.07
C LEU A 195 -6.80 -5.32 10.47
N TYR A 196 -5.85 -4.84 11.24
CA TYR A 196 -5.49 -5.28 12.58
C TYR A 196 -5.65 -4.16 13.59
N LYS A 197 -5.80 -4.53 14.86
CA LYS A 197 -5.87 -3.55 15.93
C LYS A 197 -4.54 -2.81 16.08
N PRO A 198 -4.53 -1.48 15.98
CA PRO A 198 -3.32 -0.69 16.21
C PRO A 198 -2.91 -0.70 17.69
N ASN A 199 -1.62 -0.57 17.97
CA ASN A 199 -1.08 -0.51 19.33
C ASN A 199 -0.77 0.91 19.82
N ASN A 200 -1.09 1.94 19.07
CA ASN A 200 -0.96 3.31 19.56
C ASN A 200 -1.96 3.64 20.67
N PRO A 201 -1.58 4.43 21.68
CA PRO A 201 -2.50 4.88 22.73
C PRO A 201 -3.71 5.62 22.15
N GLY A 202 -4.89 5.16 22.58
CA GLY A 202 -6.18 5.70 22.12
C GLY A 202 -6.60 5.14 20.76
N PHE A 203 -7.93 5.14 20.52
CA PHE A 203 -8.48 4.76 19.23
C PHE A 203 -7.96 5.68 18.14
N SER A 204 -7.52 5.10 17.03
CA SER A 204 -6.79 5.92 16.13
C SER A 204 -6.78 5.46 14.68
N ARG A 205 -7.78 5.87 13.94
CA ARG A 205 -7.68 5.99 12.49
C ARG A 205 -6.52 6.91 12.07
N HIS A 206 -6.03 7.75 12.97
CA HIS A 206 -5.02 8.79 12.68
C HIS A 206 -3.62 8.48 13.21
N LYS A 207 -3.46 7.37 13.94
CA LYS A 207 -2.16 6.98 14.53
C LYS A 207 -1.61 5.67 13.97
N MET A 208 -1.98 5.31 12.77
CA MET A 208 -1.41 4.20 12.02
C MET A 208 -0.17 4.68 11.27
N TRP A 209 0.81 3.79 11.10
CA TRP A 209 1.99 4.11 10.30
C TRP A 209 1.63 4.35 8.82
N TYR A 210 0.76 3.54 8.25
CA TYR A 210 0.26 3.71 6.89
C TYR A 210 -0.99 4.60 6.87
N PRO A 211 -1.25 5.37 5.80
CA PRO A 211 -2.42 6.25 5.75
C PRO A 211 -3.72 5.51 6.06
N PRO A 212 -4.49 5.94 7.05
CA PRO A 212 -5.66 5.21 7.53
C PRO A 212 -6.82 5.15 6.52
N PHE A 213 -6.83 6.06 5.56
CA PHE A 213 -7.83 6.10 4.47
C PHE A 213 -7.47 5.21 3.27
N ASN A 214 -6.28 4.62 3.26
CA ASN A 214 -5.91 3.55 2.36
C ASN A 214 -6.41 2.23 2.94
N THR A 215 -7.65 1.89 2.64
CA THR A 215 -8.39 0.78 3.23
C THR A 215 -8.30 -0.51 2.43
N GLY A 216 -7.62 -0.42 1.27
CA GLY A 216 -7.48 -1.52 0.33
C GLY A 216 -8.62 -1.62 -0.68
N ALA A 217 -9.32 -0.52 -0.96
CA ALA A 217 -10.41 -0.48 -1.94
C ALA A 217 -10.05 -1.16 -3.26
N GLY A 218 -8.88 -0.83 -3.82
CA GLY A 218 -8.41 -1.46 -5.05
C GLY A 218 -8.25 -2.97 -4.95
N TYR A 219 -7.71 -3.49 -3.84
CA TYR A 219 -7.64 -4.93 -3.62
C TYR A 219 -9.03 -5.57 -3.55
N ALA A 220 -9.94 -5.00 -2.75
CA ALA A 220 -11.28 -5.55 -2.58
C ALA A 220 -12.06 -5.57 -3.89
N MET A 221 -12.06 -4.46 -4.63
CA MET A 221 -12.67 -4.39 -5.96
C MET A 221 -12.09 -5.43 -6.93
N GLY A 222 -10.77 -5.61 -6.93
CA GLY A 222 -10.11 -6.60 -7.77
C GLY A 222 -10.46 -8.03 -7.39
N ILE A 223 -10.46 -8.35 -6.08
CA ILE A 223 -10.85 -9.67 -5.57
C ILE A 223 -12.30 -9.97 -5.98
N ASP A 224 -13.20 -9.02 -5.78
CA ASP A 224 -14.63 -9.20 -6.10
C ASP A 224 -14.86 -9.33 -7.62
N ALA A 225 -14.07 -8.65 -8.43
CA ALA A 225 -14.08 -8.77 -9.89
C ALA A 225 -13.36 -10.02 -10.43
N GLY A 226 -12.72 -10.82 -9.56
CA GLY A 226 -12.02 -12.03 -9.96
C GLY A 226 -10.59 -11.81 -10.47
N ALA A 227 -9.96 -10.68 -10.17
CA ALA A 227 -8.53 -10.50 -10.40
C ALA A 227 -7.70 -11.41 -9.48
N GLU A 228 -6.53 -11.82 -9.96
CA GLU A 228 -5.59 -12.61 -9.16
C GLU A 228 -4.76 -11.71 -8.26
N MET A 229 -4.65 -12.08 -6.97
CA MET A 229 -3.81 -11.43 -5.97
C MET A 229 -2.64 -12.33 -5.59
N THR A 230 -1.51 -11.74 -5.23
CA THR A 230 -0.28 -12.47 -4.85
C THR A 230 0.24 -12.09 -3.48
N THR A 231 0.77 -13.07 -2.78
CA THR A 231 1.71 -12.95 -1.64
C THR A 231 1.18 -12.07 -0.48
N PHE A 232 -0.13 -12.09 -0.20
CA PHE A 232 -0.72 -11.33 0.92
C PHE A 232 -0.21 -11.79 2.28
N GLU A 233 0.26 -13.05 2.38
CA GLU A 233 0.87 -13.57 3.59
C GLU A 233 2.17 -12.86 3.97
N MET A 234 2.87 -12.21 3.03
CA MET A 234 3.99 -11.32 3.31
C MET A 234 3.48 -9.96 3.78
N ARG A 235 2.89 -9.91 4.97
CA ARG A 235 2.38 -8.68 5.57
C ARG A 235 3.53 -7.76 5.94
N PHE A 236 3.32 -6.46 5.78
CA PHE A 236 4.31 -5.49 6.23
C PHE A 236 4.06 -5.08 7.68
N ILE A 237 5.07 -5.21 8.51
CA ILE A 237 5.08 -4.73 9.89
C ILE A 237 6.25 -3.76 9.99
N ALA A 238 5.94 -2.49 10.22
CA ALA A 238 6.97 -1.47 10.36
C ALA A 238 7.55 -1.49 11.78
N LEU A 239 8.86 -1.37 11.90
CA LEU A 239 9.48 -0.98 13.16
C LEU A 239 9.40 0.55 13.27
N ARG A 240 8.89 1.07 14.38
CA ARG A 240 8.64 2.51 14.60
C ARG A 240 9.20 2.99 15.94
N CYS A 241 9.36 4.29 16.07
CA CYS A 241 9.58 4.92 17.36
C CYS A 241 8.29 4.75 18.21
N LYS A 242 8.43 4.19 19.39
CA LYS A 242 7.29 3.83 20.24
C LYS A 242 6.37 5.03 20.50
N ASP A 243 5.07 4.77 20.57
CA ASP A 243 3.99 5.75 20.79
C ASP A 243 3.91 6.86 19.73
N THR A 244 4.56 6.68 18.59
CA THR A 244 4.51 7.58 17.44
C THR A 244 4.26 6.80 16.16
N ILE A 245 4.00 7.49 15.06
CA ILE A 245 3.99 6.91 13.71
C ILE A 245 5.35 7.03 13.02
N ALA A 246 6.38 7.50 13.72
CA ALA A 246 7.67 7.84 13.15
C ALA A 246 8.46 6.59 12.73
N PRO A 247 8.86 6.45 11.46
CA PRO A 247 9.64 5.32 10.98
C PRO A 247 11.06 5.36 11.52
N THR A 248 11.64 4.19 11.77
CA THR A 248 12.99 4.05 12.33
C THR A 248 14.12 4.11 11.28
N GLY A 249 13.78 4.00 9.99
CA GLY A 249 14.79 3.92 8.93
C GLY A 249 15.78 5.08 8.90
N THR A 250 15.33 6.30 9.18
CA THR A 250 16.20 7.48 9.22
C THR A 250 17.20 7.41 10.38
N ILE A 251 16.79 6.88 11.54
CA ILE A 251 17.69 6.69 12.69
C ILE A 251 18.68 5.54 12.40
N ALA A 252 18.17 4.38 11.97
CA ALA A 252 19.00 3.22 11.73
C ALA A 252 20.00 3.41 10.57
N GLN A 253 19.57 4.00 9.45
CA GLN A 253 20.42 4.19 8.27
C GLN A 253 21.11 5.56 8.23
N GLY A 254 20.41 6.62 8.65
CA GLY A 254 20.92 8.00 8.59
C GLY A 254 22.08 8.26 9.56
N VAL A 255 21.99 7.76 10.80
CA VAL A 255 23.03 7.93 11.80
C VAL A 255 23.73 6.61 12.18
N GLY A 256 23.34 5.50 11.57
CA GLY A 256 23.95 4.18 11.82
C GLY A 256 23.61 3.59 13.18
N ALA A 257 22.49 3.98 13.78
CA ALA A 257 22.07 3.51 15.10
C ALA A 257 21.78 2.00 15.08
N LYS A 258 22.35 1.28 16.05
CA LYS A 258 22.15 -0.16 16.23
C LYS A 258 20.96 -0.45 17.12
N GLN A 259 20.26 -1.58 16.87
CA GLN A 259 19.21 -2.07 17.75
C GLN A 259 19.85 -2.68 19.00
N VAL A 260 19.40 -2.21 20.18
CA VAL A 260 19.88 -2.67 21.48
C VAL A 260 18.72 -2.99 22.40
N ASN A 261 18.91 -3.97 23.29
CA ASN A 261 17.97 -4.31 24.34
C ASN A 261 18.14 -3.40 25.58
N ALA A 262 17.35 -3.62 26.63
CA ALA A 262 17.41 -2.85 27.87
C ALA A 262 18.76 -2.93 28.61
N LYS A 263 19.56 -3.98 28.32
CA LYS A 263 20.91 -4.14 28.89
C LYS A 263 21.98 -3.42 28.06
N GLY A 264 21.60 -2.79 26.94
CA GLY A 264 22.52 -2.16 25.98
C GLY A 264 23.23 -3.15 25.05
N GLU A 265 22.82 -4.41 25.02
CA GLU A 265 23.39 -5.44 24.14
C GLU A 265 22.84 -5.29 22.72
N ILE A 266 23.72 -5.29 21.72
CA ILE A 266 23.34 -5.30 20.30
C ILE A 266 22.79 -6.68 19.94
N TYR A 267 21.58 -6.75 19.41
CA TYR A 267 20.96 -8.03 19.03
C TYR A 267 20.76 -8.23 17.53
N GLU A 268 21.10 -7.23 16.70
CA GLU A 268 20.99 -7.34 15.23
C GLU A 268 21.77 -8.55 14.68
N ASP A 269 22.95 -8.83 15.25
CA ASP A 269 23.81 -9.94 14.80
C ASP A 269 23.19 -11.32 15.08
N LYS A 270 22.35 -11.40 16.12
CA LYS A 270 21.66 -12.65 16.51
C LYS A 270 20.48 -12.96 15.56
N TYR A 271 19.70 -11.94 15.18
CA TYR A 271 18.44 -12.15 14.45
C TYR A 271 18.50 -11.76 12.98
N GLY A 272 19.47 -10.93 12.58
CA GLY A 272 19.63 -10.39 11.25
C GLY A 272 19.05 -8.99 11.08
N ILE A 273 19.20 -8.43 9.87
CA ILE A 273 18.94 -7.01 9.57
C ILE A 273 17.96 -6.78 8.42
N THR A 274 17.34 -7.82 7.86
CA THR A 274 16.25 -7.63 6.90
C THR A 274 15.06 -6.98 7.60
N THR A 275 14.14 -6.43 6.84
CA THR A 275 12.99 -5.71 7.41
C THR A 275 12.20 -6.57 8.40
N SER A 276 11.90 -7.82 8.04
CA SER A 276 11.18 -8.75 8.94
C SER A 276 12.01 -9.18 10.14
N GLN A 277 13.32 -9.41 9.98
CA GLN A 277 14.21 -9.84 11.06
C GLN A 277 14.40 -8.76 12.13
N ARG A 278 14.41 -7.48 11.75
CA ARG A 278 14.49 -6.36 12.71
C ARG A 278 13.28 -6.33 13.65
N VAL A 279 12.09 -6.54 13.12
CA VAL A 279 10.85 -6.63 13.92
C VAL A 279 10.88 -7.88 14.79
N TYR A 280 11.28 -9.01 14.22
CA TYR A 280 11.39 -10.29 14.93
C TYR A 280 12.34 -10.20 16.13
N GLY A 281 13.56 -9.67 15.92
CA GLY A 281 14.53 -9.47 16.99
C GLY A 281 13.97 -8.62 18.14
N THR A 282 13.31 -7.50 17.82
CA THR A 282 12.67 -6.64 18.82
C THR A 282 11.58 -7.39 19.59
N THR A 283 10.76 -8.17 18.89
CA THR A 283 9.70 -8.98 19.53
C THR A 283 10.28 -10.05 20.45
N GLN A 284 11.31 -10.78 20.00
CA GLN A 284 11.96 -11.83 20.79
C GLN A 284 12.66 -11.29 22.03
N GLU A 285 13.40 -10.18 21.91
CA GLU A 285 14.05 -9.54 23.08
C GLU A 285 13.02 -9.12 24.15
N ASN A 286 11.85 -8.58 23.70
CA ASN A 286 10.76 -8.27 24.64
C ASN A 286 10.16 -9.53 25.29
N LEU A 287 9.91 -10.59 24.52
CA LEU A 287 9.35 -11.86 25.03
C LEU A 287 10.27 -12.55 26.03
N GLU A 288 11.57 -12.49 25.79
CA GLU A 288 12.60 -13.08 26.67
C GLU A 288 12.92 -12.20 27.89
N GLY A 289 12.18 -11.10 28.11
CA GLY A 289 12.35 -10.21 29.26
C GLY A 289 13.62 -9.33 29.21
N ARG A 290 14.19 -9.13 28.01
CA ARG A 290 15.33 -8.23 27.80
C ARG A 290 14.92 -6.87 27.19
N GLY A 291 13.63 -6.67 26.93
CA GLY A 291 13.07 -5.37 26.55
C GLY A 291 12.99 -4.38 27.73
N PRO A 292 12.64 -3.10 27.45
CA PRO A 292 12.33 -2.56 26.12
C PRO A 292 13.55 -2.47 25.20
N CYS A 293 13.28 -2.37 23.89
CA CYS A 293 14.32 -2.29 22.86
C CYS A 293 14.46 -0.86 22.34
N TYR A 294 15.65 -0.52 21.89
CA TYR A 294 15.99 0.83 21.45
C TYR A 294 16.82 0.84 20.18
N LEU A 295 16.80 1.95 19.46
CA LEU A 295 17.89 2.37 18.58
C LEU A 295 18.87 3.21 19.39
N ARG A 296 20.15 2.82 19.36
CA ARG A 296 21.21 3.51 20.14
C ARG A 296 21.57 4.83 19.46
N THR A 297 20.96 5.92 19.92
CA THR A 297 21.24 7.28 19.47
C THR A 297 22.05 8.07 20.50
N GLU A 298 22.10 7.61 21.75
CA GLU A 298 22.91 8.23 22.79
C GLU A 298 24.40 8.30 22.36
N GLY A 299 24.96 9.49 22.48
CA GLY A 299 26.37 9.76 22.11
C GLY A 299 26.63 10.01 20.63
N ILE A 300 25.61 10.11 19.77
CA ILE A 300 25.82 10.53 18.37
C ILE A 300 26.35 11.98 18.29
N GLU A 301 27.07 12.27 17.22
CA GLU A 301 27.62 13.60 16.96
C GLU A 301 26.51 14.67 16.86
N LYS A 302 26.79 15.90 17.31
CA LYS A 302 25.83 17.01 17.35
C LYS A 302 25.27 17.36 15.96
N GLU A 303 26.03 17.18 14.90
CA GLU A 303 25.59 17.39 13.53
C GLU A 303 24.50 16.36 13.16
N LYS A 304 24.74 15.09 13.44
CA LYS A 304 23.76 13.99 13.22
C LYS A 304 22.50 14.17 14.06
N ASP A 305 22.62 14.65 15.29
CA ASP A 305 21.51 15.00 16.16
C ASP A 305 20.62 16.09 15.54
N THR A 306 21.24 17.14 15.02
CA THR A 306 20.56 18.24 14.34
C THR A 306 19.86 17.74 13.07
N ASP A 307 20.51 16.91 12.27
CA ASP A 307 19.95 16.32 11.05
C ASP A 307 18.76 15.40 11.34
N LEU A 308 18.83 14.61 12.41
CA LEU A 308 17.68 13.79 12.85
C LEU A 308 16.47 14.65 13.22
N LYS A 309 16.67 15.68 14.02
CA LYS A 309 15.57 16.58 14.44
C LYS A 309 14.92 17.24 13.23
N LYS A 310 15.70 17.72 12.26
CA LYS A 310 15.19 18.31 11.01
C LYS A 310 14.43 17.30 10.18
N ALA A 311 14.98 16.09 10.01
CA ALA A 311 14.34 15.04 9.23
C ALA A 311 12.97 14.64 9.81
N TYR A 312 12.88 14.48 11.12
CA TYR A 312 11.62 14.11 11.78
C TYR A 312 10.63 15.27 11.86
N LEU A 313 11.08 16.51 11.95
CA LEU A 313 10.18 17.66 11.90
C LEU A 313 9.34 17.68 10.62
N ASN A 314 9.94 17.30 9.49
CA ASN A 314 9.25 17.27 8.20
C ASN A 314 8.46 15.96 7.97
N MET A 315 8.98 14.83 8.42
CA MET A 315 8.45 13.50 8.07
C MET A 315 7.47 12.94 9.12
N ALA A 316 7.76 13.17 10.39
CA ALA A 316 6.97 12.63 11.51
C ALA A 316 7.14 13.54 12.75
N PRO A 317 6.52 14.73 12.77
CA PRO A 317 6.71 15.73 13.83
C PRO A 317 6.35 15.23 15.23
N SER A 318 5.53 14.19 15.35
CA SER A 318 5.22 13.56 16.64
C SER A 318 6.47 13.08 17.40
N GLN A 319 7.50 12.60 16.69
CA GLN A 319 8.75 12.20 17.32
C GLN A 319 9.56 13.41 17.79
N THR A 320 9.58 14.50 17.02
CA THR A 320 10.23 15.75 17.42
C THR A 320 9.56 16.35 18.65
N LEU A 321 8.23 16.37 18.69
CA LEU A 321 7.46 16.82 19.86
C LEU A 321 7.77 15.97 21.09
N LYS A 322 7.91 14.65 20.95
CA LYS A 322 8.26 13.75 22.05
C LYS A 322 9.63 14.10 22.64
N TRP A 323 10.64 14.38 21.83
CA TRP A 323 11.95 14.85 22.32
C TRP A 323 11.85 16.19 23.05
N ILE A 324 11.07 17.15 22.54
CA ILE A 324 10.84 18.45 23.18
C ILE A 324 10.15 18.26 24.55
N GLU A 325 9.10 17.46 24.60
CA GLU A 325 8.36 17.16 25.85
C GLU A 325 9.24 16.49 26.90
N GLN A 326 10.14 15.61 26.48
CA GLN A 326 11.11 14.94 27.35
C GLN A 326 12.27 15.84 27.77
N GLY A 327 12.45 16.99 27.11
CA GLY A 327 13.55 17.90 27.35
C GLY A 327 14.93 17.30 27.07
N LYS A 328 15.00 16.32 26.16
CA LYS A 328 16.22 15.61 25.78
C LYS A 328 16.37 15.50 24.28
N ASP A 329 17.57 15.72 23.80
CA ASP A 329 17.92 15.54 22.40
C ASP A 329 18.17 14.04 22.08
N PRO A 330 18.09 13.61 20.79
CA PRO A 330 18.39 12.25 20.38
C PRO A 330 19.77 11.76 20.81
N SER A 331 20.77 12.65 20.87
CA SER A 331 22.13 12.36 21.35
C SER A 331 22.23 12.10 22.85
N GLU A 332 21.21 12.43 23.63
CA GLU A 332 21.20 12.32 25.09
C GLU A 332 20.45 11.08 25.59
N GLN A 333 19.72 10.41 24.71
CA GLN A 333 18.97 9.20 25.06
C GLN A 333 18.73 8.32 23.83
N ASN A 334 18.58 7.02 24.07
CA ASN A 334 18.19 6.06 23.04
C ASN A 334 16.71 6.20 22.68
N VAL A 335 16.35 5.91 21.43
CA VAL A 335 14.97 5.95 20.94
C VAL A 335 14.33 4.57 21.09
N GLU A 336 13.32 4.46 21.96
CA GLU A 336 12.56 3.23 22.13
C GLU A 336 11.79 2.88 20.87
N ILE A 337 11.79 1.59 20.50
CA ILE A 337 11.22 1.06 19.27
C ILE A 337 10.26 -0.10 19.53
N GLU A 338 9.27 -0.23 18.65
CA GLU A 338 8.32 -1.35 18.65
C GLU A 338 7.81 -1.65 17.24
N GLY A 339 7.27 -2.85 17.02
CA GLY A 339 6.57 -3.21 15.78
C GLY A 339 5.18 -2.60 15.72
N THR A 340 4.72 -2.28 14.51
CA THR A 340 3.34 -1.85 14.25
C THR A 340 2.41 -3.06 14.08
N GLU A 341 1.10 -2.79 14.00
CA GLU A 341 0.13 -3.71 13.41
C GLU A 341 0.48 -4.05 11.96
N PRO A 342 0.09 -5.24 11.45
CA PRO A 342 0.37 -5.63 10.07
C PRO A 342 -0.46 -4.85 9.02
N TYR A 343 0.14 -4.62 7.85
CA TYR A 343 -0.43 -3.99 6.67
C TYR A 343 -0.25 -4.86 5.43
N ILE A 344 -1.08 -4.65 4.41
CA ILE A 344 -0.84 -5.16 3.06
C ILE A 344 -0.38 -4.00 2.20
N VAL A 345 0.91 -3.97 1.86
CA VAL A 345 1.55 -2.83 1.16
C VAL A 345 2.60 -3.33 0.18
N GLY A 346 2.24 -3.40 -1.10
CA GLY A 346 3.13 -3.84 -2.16
C GLY A 346 4.35 -2.92 -2.42
N GLY A 347 4.37 -1.73 -1.82
CA GLY A 347 5.53 -0.83 -1.84
C GLY A 347 6.71 -1.32 -0.99
N HIS A 348 6.46 -2.18 -0.02
CA HIS A 348 7.46 -2.73 0.91
C HIS A 348 7.57 -4.25 0.82
N THR A 349 6.50 -4.93 0.42
CA THR A 349 6.43 -6.39 0.31
C THR A 349 6.05 -6.80 -1.11
N ALA A 350 5.99 -8.10 -1.38
CA ALA A 350 5.55 -8.63 -2.68
C ALA A 350 4.02 -8.75 -2.81
N SER A 351 3.25 -8.26 -1.83
CA SER A 351 1.79 -8.39 -1.79
C SER A 351 1.09 -7.42 -2.75
N GLY A 352 0.05 -7.86 -3.43
CA GLY A 352 -0.75 -7.01 -4.30
C GLY A 352 -1.40 -7.75 -5.47
N TYR A 353 -1.83 -7.00 -6.48
CA TYR A 353 -2.28 -7.58 -7.73
C TYR A 353 -1.17 -8.39 -8.41
N TRP A 354 -1.53 -9.55 -8.95
CA TRP A 354 -0.68 -10.27 -9.88
C TRP A 354 -0.72 -9.57 -11.23
N VAL A 355 0.41 -9.03 -11.67
CA VAL A 355 0.53 -8.22 -12.88
C VAL A 355 1.61 -8.77 -13.83
N ASN A 356 1.53 -8.42 -15.11
CA ASN A 356 2.62 -8.61 -16.07
C ASN A 356 3.64 -7.46 -16.03
N THR A 357 4.66 -7.49 -16.86
CA THR A 357 5.71 -6.45 -16.92
C THR A 357 5.19 -5.06 -17.29
N ASN A 358 4.06 -4.97 -17.98
CA ASN A 358 3.37 -3.72 -18.30
C ASN A 358 2.38 -3.27 -17.21
N ARG A 359 2.35 -3.98 -16.07
CA ARG A 359 1.45 -3.73 -14.93
C ARG A 359 -0.04 -3.96 -15.24
N GLU A 360 -0.37 -4.66 -16.33
CA GLU A 360 -1.73 -5.15 -16.55
C GLU A 360 -2.04 -6.32 -15.63
N THR A 361 -3.24 -6.35 -15.05
CA THR A 361 -3.72 -7.41 -14.17
C THR A 361 -4.27 -8.60 -14.98
N THR A 362 -4.83 -9.61 -14.29
CA THR A 362 -5.53 -10.72 -14.97
C THR A 362 -6.91 -10.36 -15.53
N ILE A 363 -7.36 -9.13 -15.35
CA ILE A 363 -8.54 -8.55 -16.00
C ILE A 363 -8.06 -7.65 -17.14
N HIS A 364 -8.49 -7.91 -18.35
CA HIS A 364 -8.06 -7.15 -19.53
C HIS A 364 -8.38 -5.65 -19.41
N GLY A 365 -7.37 -4.83 -19.67
CA GLY A 365 -7.47 -3.38 -19.62
C GLY A 365 -7.46 -2.76 -18.23
N LEU A 366 -7.42 -3.60 -17.15
CA LEU A 366 -7.20 -3.16 -15.78
C LEU A 366 -5.73 -3.26 -15.44
N TYR A 367 -5.13 -2.15 -15.04
CA TYR A 367 -3.74 -2.01 -14.60
C TYR A 367 -3.67 -1.75 -13.11
N ALA A 368 -2.56 -2.12 -12.49
CA ALA A 368 -2.28 -1.80 -11.09
C ALA A 368 -0.84 -1.27 -10.95
N ALA A 369 -0.66 -0.15 -10.24
CA ALA A 369 0.64 0.48 -10.03
C ALA A 369 0.79 1.08 -8.64
N GLY A 370 2.01 1.11 -8.14
CA GLY A 370 2.36 1.54 -6.78
C GLY A 370 2.08 0.45 -5.74
N ASP A 371 1.74 0.84 -4.52
CA ASP A 371 1.60 -0.09 -3.40
C ASP A 371 0.48 -1.12 -3.56
N VAL A 372 -0.42 -0.95 -4.53
CA VAL A 372 -1.48 -1.91 -4.84
C VAL A 372 -1.01 -3.04 -5.75
N ALA A 373 0.07 -2.85 -6.52
CA ALA A 373 0.66 -3.87 -7.38
C ALA A 373 1.59 -4.79 -6.58
N GLY A 374 1.52 -6.10 -6.82
CA GLY A 374 2.33 -7.11 -6.15
C GLY A 374 3.59 -7.52 -6.90
N GLY A 375 4.33 -8.46 -6.32
CA GLY A 375 5.50 -9.09 -6.93
C GLY A 375 6.80 -8.30 -6.86
N CYS A 376 6.75 -6.98 -6.60
CA CYS A 376 7.89 -6.07 -6.66
C CYS A 376 8.07 -5.34 -5.30
N PRO A 377 8.69 -5.99 -4.28
CA PRO A 377 8.93 -5.37 -2.99
C PRO A 377 9.98 -4.26 -3.07
N GLN A 378 10.03 -3.40 -2.04
CA GLN A 378 11.03 -2.35 -1.90
C GLN A 378 10.98 -1.29 -3.01
N LYS A 379 9.82 -1.08 -3.65
CA LYS A 379 9.66 -0.09 -4.73
C LYS A 379 9.64 1.36 -4.23
N TYR A 380 9.13 1.59 -3.03
CA TYR A 380 9.04 2.93 -2.44
C TYR A 380 8.37 3.97 -3.37
N VAL A 381 8.72 5.24 -3.20
CA VAL A 381 8.19 6.34 -4.02
C VAL A 381 8.60 6.21 -5.48
N THR A 382 9.90 6.00 -5.73
CA THR A 382 10.46 6.00 -7.10
C THR A 382 9.94 4.81 -7.90
N GLY A 383 9.88 3.63 -7.32
CA GLY A 383 9.30 2.47 -7.98
C GLY A 383 7.80 2.64 -8.28
N ALA A 384 7.06 3.36 -7.41
CA ALA A 384 5.65 3.68 -7.68
C ALA A 384 5.50 4.64 -8.88
N LEU A 385 6.41 5.61 -9.03
CA LEU A 385 6.47 6.48 -10.23
C LEU A 385 6.72 5.65 -11.48
N VAL A 386 7.72 4.75 -11.43
CA VAL A 386 8.06 3.86 -12.56
C VAL A 386 6.89 2.96 -12.94
N GLU A 387 6.22 2.34 -11.98
CA GLU A 387 5.08 1.49 -12.28
C GLU A 387 3.93 2.27 -12.92
N GLY A 388 3.70 3.52 -12.47
CA GLY A 388 2.76 4.43 -13.10
C GLY A 388 3.16 4.74 -14.56
N GLU A 389 4.45 4.97 -14.83
CA GLU A 389 4.97 5.19 -16.18
C GLU A 389 4.80 3.96 -17.07
N LEU A 390 5.21 2.77 -16.60
CA LEU A 390 5.13 1.53 -17.39
C LEU A 390 3.67 1.18 -17.74
N ALA A 391 2.75 1.29 -16.78
CA ALA A 391 1.32 1.13 -17.04
C ALA A 391 0.81 2.13 -18.07
N ALA A 392 1.20 3.41 -17.93
CA ALA A 392 0.78 4.48 -18.83
C ALA A 392 1.25 4.26 -20.27
N LEU A 393 2.49 3.80 -20.46
CA LEU A 393 3.04 3.53 -21.79
C LEU A 393 2.27 2.41 -22.51
N ASP A 394 1.96 1.31 -21.84
CA ASP A 394 1.16 0.21 -22.41
C ASP A 394 -0.31 0.63 -22.66
N ILE A 395 -0.90 1.41 -21.73
CA ILE A 395 -2.24 1.99 -21.92
C ILE A 395 -2.29 2.81 -23.20
N VAL A 396 -1.33 3.71 -23.41
CA VAL A 396 -1.28 4.57 -24.60
C VAL A 396 -1.15 3.72 -25.88
N GLU A 397 -0.33 2.70 -25.88
CA GLU A 397 -0.17 1.80 -27.02
C GLU A 397 -1.48 1.08 -27.36
N LYS A 398 -2.13 0.51 -26.34
CA LYS A 398 -3.38 -0.25 -26.51
C LYS A 398 -4.63 0.63 -26.78
N LEU A 399 -4.55 1.95 -26.55
CA LEU A 399 -5.64 2.87 -26.89
C LEU A 399 -5.71 3.16 -28.40
N LYS A 400 -4.64 3.00 -29.16
CA LYS A 400 -4.58 3.35 -30.60
C LYS A 400 -5.62 2.62 -31.45
N ASP A 401 -6.01 1.43 -31.04
CA ASP A 401 -6.89 0.53 -31.79
C ASP A 401 -8.32 0.42 -31.21
N GLN A 402 -8.71 1.28 -30.23
CA GLN A 402 -9.99 1.14 -29.53
C GLN A 402 -10.97 2.27 -29.81
N THR A 403 -12.20 1.90 -30.24
CA THR A 403 -13.38 2.77 -30.28
C THR A 403 -14.31 2.50 -29.10
N PHE A 404 -15.14 3.48 -28.70
CA PHE A 404 -16.22 3.23 -27.75
C PHE A 404 -17.41 2.60 -28.47
N ASP A 405 -17.88 1.46 -27.96
CA ASP A 405 -19.23 0.97 -28.26
C ASP A 405 -20.18 1.57 -27.20
N ILE A 406 -20.85 2.65 -27.55
CA ILE A 406 -21.80 3.32 -26.68
C ILE A 406 -23.15 2.60 -26.79
N THR A 407 -23.60 1.98 -25.69
CA THR A 407 -24.96 1.42 -25.56
C THR A 407 -25.71 2.11 -24.42
N ASP A 408 -26.27 3.28 -24.73
CA ASP A 408 -26.80 4.24 -23.73
C ASP A 408 -27.85 3.68 -22.75
N ASN A 409 -28.75 2.79 -23.20
CA ASN A 409 -29.87 2.31 -22.34
C ASN A 409 -29.43 1.33 -21.22
N LYS A 410 -28.33 0.61 -21.39
CA LYS A 410 -27.84 -0.37 -20.39
C LYS A 410 -27.10 0.33 -19.25
N GLU A 411 -26.41 1.42 -19.56
CA GLU A 411 -25.61 2.18 -18.60
C GLU A 411 -26.50 2.86 -17.56
N GLU A 412 -27.57 3.56 -17.98
CA GLU A 412 -28.52 4.18 -17.05
C GLU A 412 -29.15 3.18 -16.09
N GLN A 413 -29.49 1.97 -16.57
CA GLN A 413 -30.06 0.91 -15.74
C GLN A 413 -29.08 0.43 -14.67
N LEU A 414 -27.80 0.26 -15.02
CA LEU A 414 -26.76 -0.19 -14.07
C LEU A 414 -26.51 0.85 -12.98
N LEU A 415 -26.46 2.13 -13.35
CA LEU A 415 -26.31 3.21 -12.38
C LEU A 415 -27.53 3.30 -11.45
N ASP A 416 -28.76 3.15 -11.97
CA ASP A 416 -29.97 3.11 -11.16
C ASP A 416 -29.98 1.97 -10.14
N GLU A 417 -29.53 0.78 -10.54
CA GLU A 417 -29.38 -0.37 -9.65
C GLU A 417 -28.34 -0.08 -8.54
N LYS A 418 -27.23 0.55 -8.90
CA LYS A 418 -26.19 0.93 -7.94
C LYS A 418 -26.65 2.00 -6.96
N VAL A 419 -27.40 3.00 -7.43
CA VAL A 419 -28.02 4.03 -6.57
C VAL A 419 -29.02 3.42 -5.60
N LYS A 420 -29.81 2.43 -6.03
CA LYS A 420 -30.70 1.68 -5.11
C LYS A 420 -29.91 0.96 -4.02
N GLU A 421 -28.76 0.35 -4.37
CA GLU A 421 -27.86 -0.28 -3.39
C GLU A 421 -27.38 0.76 -2.37
N TYR A 422 -26.85 1.90 -2.80
CA TYR A 422 -26.40 2.98 -1.92
C TYR A 422 -27.52 3.47 -1.01
N ASN A 423 -28.71 3.72 -1.55
CA ASN A 423 -29.86 4.21 -0.80
C ASN A 423 -30.43 3.16 0.17
N ASN A 424 -30.27 1.88 -0.10
CA ASN A 424 -30.63 0.83 0.86
C ASN A 424 -29.73 0.85 2.10
N ILE A 425 -28.47 1.25 1.93
CA ILE A 425 -27.52 1.41 3.04
C ILE A 425 -27.76 2.75 3.75
N LEU A 426 -28.02 3.83 2.98
CA LEU A 426 -28.41 5.16 3.46
C LEU A 426 -29.86 5.16 3.98
N SER A 427 -30.11 4.46 5.07
CA SER A 427 -31.46 4.33 5.59
C SER A 427 -31.48 4.62 7.11
N ASP A 428 -32.59 5.18 7.59
CA ASP A 428 -32.83 5.45 9.00
C ASP A 428 -33.19 4.15 9.78
N LYS A 429 -32.71 2.99 9.32
CA LYS A 429 -32.90 1.74 10.04
C LYS A 429 -32.04 1.76 11.30
N ASP A 430 -32.66 1.45 12.44
CA ASP A 430 -31.92 1.20 13.67
C ASP A 430 -31.05 -0.05 13.48
N SER A 431 -29.76 0.17 13.29
CA SER A 431 -28.78 -0.92 13.28
C SER A 431 -28.40 -1.28 14.72
N ILE A 432 -28.34 -2.58 15.02
CA ILE A 432 -27.93 -3.08 16.35
C ILE A 432 -26.46 -2.70 16.63
N PHE A 433 -25.65 -2.58 15.58
CA PHE A 433 -24.21 -2.28 15.65
C PHE A 433 -23.90 -1.03 14.84
N THR A 434 -22.88 -0.27 15.26
CA THR A 434 -22.31 0.79 14.44
C THR A 434 -21.21 0.22 13.53
N ILE A 435 -20.91 0.94 12.43
CA ILE A 435 -19.81 0.59 11.51
C ILE A 435 -18.47 0.52 12.27
N GLU A 436 -18.25 1.45 13.19
CA GLU A 436 -17.05 1.50 14.05
C GLU A 436 -16.91 0.27 14.95
N GLN A 437 -18.01 -0.17 15.59
CA GLN A 437 -18.00 -1.38 16.42
C GLN A 437 -17.65 -2.63 15.62
N MET A 438 -18.15 -2.71 14.39
CA MET A 438 -17.85 -3.83 13.49
C MET A 438 -16.40 -3.78 12.98
N GLU A 439 -15.88 -2.60 12.70
CA GLU A 439 -14.46 -2.41 12.34
C GLU A 439 -13.54 -2.82 13.51
N GLU A 440 -13.86 -2.37 14.73
CA GLU A 440 -13.11 -2.77 15.94
C GLU A 440 -13.18 -4.28 16.20
N ALA A 441 -14.34 -4.90 15.99
CA ALA A 441 -14.50 -6.35 16.12
C ALA A 441 -13.64 -7.10 15.09
N MET A 442 -13.62 -6.68 13.83
CA MET A 442 -12.77 -7.22 12.79
C MET A 442 -11.28 -7.11 13.16
N GLN A 443 -10.84 -5.91 13.58
CA GLN A 443 -9.46 -5.67 14.00
C GLN A 443 -9.04 -6.55 15.17
N LYS A 444 -9.89 -6.74 16.16
CA LYS A 444 -9.66 -7.64 17.30
C LYS A 444 -9.55 -9.11 16.88
N VAL A 445 -10.39 -9.55 15.95
CA VAL A 445 -10.32 -10.92 15.40
C VAL A 445 -8.98 -11.15 14.71
N MET A 446 -8.56 -10.23 13.83
CA MET A 446 -7.30 -10.36 13.11
C MET A 446 -6.10 -10.29 14.06
N ASP A 447 -6.13 -9.39 15.04
CA ASP A 447 -5.07 -9.25 16.03
C ASP A 447 -4.89 -10.51 16.88
N ALA A 448 -5.98 -11.10 17.35
CA ALA A 448 -5.94 -12.26 18.24
C ALA A 448 -5.66 -13.59 17.53
N TYR A 449 -6.14 -13.76 16.28
CA TYR A 449 -6.17 -15.08 15.64
C TYR A 449 -5.40 -15.17 14.32
N ALA A 450 -5.06 -14.04 13.70
CA ALA A 450 -4.37 -14.03 12.42
C ALA A 450 -2.97 -13.37 12.48
N GLY A 451 -2.29 -13.48 13.61
CA GLY A 451 -0.92 -13.01 13.78
C GLY A 451 -0.80 -11.49 13.91
N GLY A 452 -1.58 -10.87 14.78
CA GLY A 452 -1.43 -9.47 15.13
C GLY A 452 -0.41 -9.25 16.28
N ILE A 453 -0.39 -8.05 16.84
CA ILE A 453 0.54 -7.68 17.91
C ILE A 453 0.30 -8.52 19.18
N SER A 454 -0.97 -8.74 19.56
CA SER A 454 -1.32 -9.48 20.78
C SER A 454 -0.92 -10.96 20.74
N SER A 455 -0.76 -11.52 19.53
CA SER A 455 -0.24 -12.86 19.31
C SER A 455 1.25 -12.89 18.93
N HIS A 456 1.98 -11.78 19.13
CA HIS A 456 3.38 -11.64 18.76
C HIS A 456 3.65 -11.95 17.28
N TYR A 457 2.68 -11.62 16.41
CA TYR A 457 2.66 -11.88 14.96
C TYR A 457 2.59 -13.36 14.57
N GLN A 458 2.41 -14.26 15.53
CA GLN A 458 2.36 -15.70 15.34
C GLN A 458 0.93 -16.19 15.11
N PHE A 459 0.79 -17.27 14.34
CA PHE A 459 -0.49 -17.93 14.08
C PHE A 459 -0.30 -19.43 13.88
N ASN A 460 -1.39 -20.18 13.98
CA ASN A 460 -1.50 -21.59 13.59
C ASN A 460 -2.80 -21.83 12.84
N GLU A 461 -2.98 -23.02 12.28
CA GLU A 461 -4.15 -23.35 11.47
C GLU A 461 -5.47 -23.24 12.26
N ASN A 462 -5.48 -23.65 13.53
CA ASN A 462 -6.67 -23.56 14.38
C ASN A 462 -7.09 -22.10 14.61
N CYS A 463 -6.13 -21.21 14.90
CA CYS A 463 -6.39 -19.78 15.05
C CYS A 463 -6.91 -19.17 13.75
N LEU A 464 -6.31 -19.51 12.60
CA LEU A 464 -6.75 -19.03 11.30
C LEU A 464 -8.15 -19.51 10.92
N ASN A 465 -8.52 -20.76 11.30
CA ASN A 465 -9.88 -21.27 11.10
C ASN A 465 -10.90 -20.48 11.92
N LEU A 466 -10.58 -20.18 13.18
CA LEU A 466 -11.39 -19.30 14.04
C LEU A 466 -11.50 -17.88 13.47
N ALA A 467 -10.39 -17.31 13.00
CA ALA A 467 -10.41 -16.00 12.33
C ALA A 467 -11.36 -16.02 11.15
N LYS A 468 -11.25 -17.02 10.28
CA LYS A 468 -12.11 -17.18 9.09
C LYS A 468 -13.59 -17.26 9.46
N GLU A 469 -13.94 -18.07 10.44
CA GLU A 469 -15.32 -18.20 10.93
C GLU A 469 -15.86 -16.86 11.42
N LYS A 470 -15.09 -16.18 12.29
CA LYS A 470 -15.50 -14.89 12.87
C LYS A 470 -15.60 -13.78 11.82
N ILE A 471 -14.67 -13.72 10.85
CA ILE A 471 -14.74 -12.73 9.74
C ILE A 471 -15.96 -13.01 8.87
N ASN A 472 -16.29 -14.27 8.54
CA ASN A 472 -17.51 -14.60 7.81
C ASN A 472 -18.78 -14.19 8.56
N ASN A 473 -18.81 -14.36 9.90
CA ASN A 473 -19.90 -13.89 10.72
C ASN A 473 -20.04 -12.36 10.66
N LEU A 474 -18.92 -11.62 10.72
CA LEU A 474 -18.94 -10.16 10.59
C LEU A 474 -19.40 -9.71 9.19
N ILE A 475 -19.01 -10.42 8.12
CA ILE A 475 -19.52 -10.16 6.76
C ILE A 475 -21.04 -10.34 6.70
N THR A 476 -21.57 -11.39 7.33
CA THR A 476 -23.02 -11.61 7.40
C THR A 476 -23.73 -10.50 8.16
N LEU A 477 -23.18 -10.10 9.31
CA LEU A 477 -23.75 -9.04 10.15
C LEU A 477 -23.62 -7.66 9.51
N SER A 478 -22.57 -7.39 8.73
CA SER A 478 -22.40 -6.09 8.05
C SER A 478 -23.52 -5.78 7.06
N GLY A 479 -24.21 -6.80 6.53
CA GLY A 479 -25.41 -6.60 5.71
C GLY A 479 -26.62 -5.99 6.44
N GLN A 480 -26.55 -5.88 7.77
CA GLN A 480 -27.58 -5.24 8.61
C GLN A 480 -27.23 -3.80 9.01
N LEU A 481 -26.05 -3.33 8.65
CA LEU A 481 -25.60 -1.97 8.93
C LEU A 481 -26.32 -0.97 8.04
N SER A 482 -26.51 0.23 8.59
CA SER A 482 -27.00 1.39 7.86
C SER A 482 -26.04 2.57 8.03
N ALA A 483 -26.13 3.52 7.12
CA ALA A 483 -25.38 4.78 7.14
C ALA A 483 -26.38 5.94 7.18
N GLN A 484 -26.11 6.97 7.99
CA GLN A 484 -26.98 8.14 8.13
C GLN A 484 -26.63 9.26 7.13
N ASP A 485 -25.37 9.29 6.70
CA ASP A 485 -24.85 10.24 5.73
C ASP A 485 -23.82 9.62 4.77
N TYR A 486 -23.31 10.42 3.84
CA TYR A 486 -22.35 9.95 2.82
C TYR A 486 -20.98 9.60 3.40
N HIS A 487 -20.58 10.17 4.55
CA HIS A 487 -19.35 9.79 5.23
C HIS A 487 -19.49 8.42 5.91
N GLU A 488 -20.63 8.17 6.55
CA GLU A 488 -20.91 6.82 7.09
C GLU A 488 -21.07 5.79 5.96
N LEU A 489 -21.65 6.16 4.81
CA LEU A 489 -21.67 5.31 3.63
C LEU A 489 -20.25 4.95 3.17
N MET A 490 -19.32 5.92 3.16
CA MET A 490 -17.92 5.65 2.88
C MET A 490 -17.32 4.68 3.91
N PHE A 491 -17.57 4.88 5.21
CA PHE A 491 -17.07 3.97 6.25
C PHE A 491 -17.66 2.57 6.15
N TYR A 492 -18.90 2.43 5.68
CA TYR A 492 -19.49 1.13 5.36
C TYR A 492 -18.69 0.41 4.27
N TYR A 493 -18.36 1.09 3.17
CA TYR A 493 -17.54 0.51 2.10
C TYR A 493 -16.12 0.21 2.57
N GLU A 494 -15.50 1.07 3.36
CA GLU A 494 -14.19 0.82 3.97
C GLU A 494 -14.18 -0.45 4.84
N LEU A 495 -15.24 -0.69 5.61
CA LEU A 495 -15.41 -1.91 6.38
C LEU A 495 -15.56 -3.14 5.46
N LYS A 496 -16.40 -3.06 4.43
CA LYS A 496 -16.61 -4.13 3.45
C LYS A 496 -15.30 -4.50 2.74
N GLU A 497 -14.54 -3.50 2.32
CA GLU A 497 -13.22 -3.65 1.71
C GLU A 497 -12.26 -4.42 2.62
N ARG A 498 -12.13 -3.98 3.87
CA ARG A 498 -11.26 -4.62 4.86
C ARG A 498 -11.68 -6.04 5.18
N LEU A 499 -12.98 -6.32 5.31
CA LEU A 499 -13.49 -7.67 5.55
C LEU A 499 -13.14 -8.63 4.39
N THR A 500 -13.27 -8.17 3.14
CA THR A 500 -12.87 -8.93 1.94
C THR A 500 -11.37 -9.24 1.95
N ILE A 501 -10.55 -8.24 2.30
CA ILE A 501 -9.09 -8.41 2.38
C ILE A 501 -8.71 -9.35 3.53
N CYS A 502 -9.32 -9.20 4.71
CA CYS A 502 -9.05 -10.08 5.85
C CYS A 502 -9.33 -11.55 5.52
N LEU A 503 -10.44 -11.84 4.84
CA LEU A 503 -10.77 -13.20 4.42
C LEU A 503 -9.73 -13.75 3.43
N THR A 504 -9.34 -12.95 2.45
CA THR A 504 -8.32 -13.31 1.45
C THR A 504 -6.95 -13.53 2.11
N LEU A 505 -6.55 -12.63 3.01
CA LEU A 505 -5.30 -12.73 3.76
C LEU A 505 -5.25 -14.02 4.61
N ILE A 506 -6.34 -14.38 5.28
CA ILE A 506 -6.42 -15.62 6.05
C ILE A 506 -6.16 -16.84 5.14
N GLU A 507 -6.71 -16.86 3.92
CA GLU A 507 -6.45 -17.94 2.97
C GLU A 507 -4.98 -18.00 2.53
N HIS A 508 -4.34 -16.87 2.32
CA HIS A 508 -2.90 -16.81 2.03
C HIS A 508 -2.06 -17.34 3.20
N LEU A 509 -2.34 -16.90 4.44
CA LEU A 509 -1.64 -17.37 5.64
C LEU A 509 -1.82 -18.89 5.85
N LYS A 510 -3.02 -19.42 5.58
CA LYS A 510 -3.29 -20.85 5.65
C LYS A 510 -2.58 -21.64 4.57
N ALA A 511 -2.42 -21.07 3.38
CA ALA A 511 -1.85 -21.77 2.23
C ALA A 511 -0.34 -22.00 2.37
N ARG A 512 0.42 -21.02 2.90
CA ARG A 512 1.88 -21.13 3.03
C ARG A 512 2.26 -22.00 4.24
N LYS A 513 2.78 -23.19 3.97
CA LYS A 513 3.16 -24.18 5.00
C LYS A 513 4.66 -24.09 5.35
N GLU A 514 5.13 -22.88 5.67
CA GLU A 514 6.50 -22.60 6.12
C GLU A 514 6.53 -21.30 6.92
N THR A 515 7.63 -21.02 7.61
CA THR A 515 7.99 -19.70 8.14
C THR A 515 9.23 -19.19 7.40
N ARG A 516 9.05 -18.30 6.45
CA ARG A 516 10.12 -17.67 5.66
C ARG A 516 10.45 -16.27 6.20
N TRP A 517 9.43 -15.49 6.48
CA TRP A 517 9.57 -14.13 7.02
C TRP A 517 9.10 -14.12 8.47
N HIS A 518 10.03 -14.18 9.40
CA HIS A 518 9.73 -14.06 10.82
C HIS A 518 8.99 -12.74 11.09
N SER A 519 7.98 -12.77 11.93
CA SER A 519 6.98 -11.71 12.19
C SER A 519 6.02 -11.44 11.04
N PHE A 520 6.47 -11.40 9.77
CA PHE A 520 5.55 -11.11 8.66
C PHE A 520 4.58 -12.28 8.38
N ALA A 521 5.06 -13.52 8.50
CA ALA A 521 4.24 -14.73 8.36
C ALA A 521 4.80 -15.86 9.22
N GLU A 522 4.71 -15.73 10.53
CA GLU A 522 5.28 -16.72 11.48
C GLU A 522 4.27 -17.80 11.83
N ASN A 523 4.39 -18.93 11.14
CA ASN A 523 3.50 -20.08 11.24
C ASN A 523 4.02 -21.08 12.28
N LEU A 524 3.32 -21.22 13.41
CA LEU A 524 3.71 -22.12 14.51
C LEU A 524 3.60 -23.61 14.15
N ASP A 525 2.74 -23.97 13.20
CA ASP A 525 2.61 -25.36 12.73
C ASP A 525 3.75 -25.72 11.76
N HIS A 526 4.34 -24.71 11.11
CA HIS A 526 5.43 -24.85 10.13
C HIS A 526 6.54 -23.82 10.41
N PRO A 527 7.29 -23.96 11.51
CA PRO A 527 8.24 -22.94 11.96
C PRO A 527 9.54 -22.86 11.11
N GLN A 528 9.75 -23.82 10.22
CA GLN A 528 10.95 -23.89 9.39
C GLN A 528 10.68 -23.38 7.97
N LYS A 529 11.68 -22.74 7.38
CA LYS A 529 11.70 -22.40 5.96
C LYS A 529 11.95 -23.66 5.12
N SER A 530 11.28 -23.76 3.97
CA SER A 530 11.45 -24.88 3.02
C SER A 530 11.67 -24.38 1.59
N ASP A 531 12.56 -25.03 0.86
CA ASP A 531 12.78 -24.73 -0.56
C ASP A 531 11.59 -25.14 -1.45
N ASP A 532 10.76 -26.09 -1.00
CA ASP A 532 9.51 -26.46 -1.69
C ASP A 532 8.52 -25.29 -1.76
N TRP A 533 8.68 -24.29 -0.90
CA TRP A 533 7.86 -23.10 -0.83
C TRP A 533 8.49 -21.87 -1.50
N LYS A 534 9.53 -22.03 -2.33
CA LYS A 534 9.99 -21.01 -3.27
C LYS A 534 8.97 -20.83 -4.40
N LYS A 535 7.77 -20.37 -4.03
CA LYS A 535 6.59 -20.18 -4.90
C LYS A 535 5.80 -18.98 -4.44
N TYR A 536 5.08 -18.37 -5.37
CA TYR A 536 4.05 -17.41 -5.00
C TYR A 536 2.81 -18.15 -4.51
N VAL A 537 2.22 -17.65 -3.43
CA VAL A 537 0.85 -17.98 -3.06
C VAL A 537 -0.04 -16.91 -3.65
N ASN A 538 -0.83 -17.29 -4.63
CA ASN A 538 -1.80 -16.41 -5.27
C ASN A 538 -3.22 -16.85 -4.92
N THR A 539 -4.18 -15.93 -5.04
CA THR A 539 -5.59 -16.21 -4.86
C THR A 539 -6.41 -15.55 -5.96
N LYS A 540 -7.53 -16.20 -6.30
CA LYS A 540 -8.55 -15.68 -7.21
C LYS A 540 -9.93 -16.03 -6.66
N LYS A 541 -10.88 -15.09 -6.69
CA LYS A 541 -12.28 -15.38 -6.34
C LYS A 541 -13.00 -15.96 -7.55
N VAL A 542 -13.53 -17.17 -7.40
CA VAL A 542 -14.29 -17.89 -8.44
C VAL A 542 -15.56 -18.44 -7.81
N ASP A 543 -16.71 -18.15 -8.39
CA ASP A 543 -18.03 -18.57 -7.87
C ASP A 543 -18.23 -18.21 -6.38
N GLY A 544 -17.82 -17.00 -6.00
CA GLY A 544 -17.93 -16.49 -4.64
C GLY A 544 -16.93 -17.08 -3.63
N LYS A 545 -16.04 -17.97 -4.06
CA LYS A 545 -15.04 -18.64 -3.20
C LYS A 545 -13.62 -18.22 -3.57
N ILE A 546 -12.79 -18.00 -2.58
CA ILE A 546 -11.37 -17.74 -2.77
C ILE A 546 -10.66 -19.08 -3.04
N LYS A 547 -10.03 -19.18 -4.21
CA LYS A 547 -9.19 -20.32 -4.60
C LYS A 547 -7.73 -19.94 -4.52
N VAL A 548 -6.92 -20.82 -3.94
CA VAL A 548 -5.45 -20.68 -3.87
C VAL A 548 -4.83 -21.25 -5.15
N ILE A 549 -3.85 -20.53 -5.68
CA ILE A 549 -3.06 -20.90 -6.85
C ILE A 549 -1.59 -20.78 -6.45
N LEU A 550 -0.81 -21.84 -6.61
CA LEU A 550 0.65 -21.78 -6.42
C LEU A 550 1.31 -21.56 -7.78
N ARG A 551 2.23 -20.58 -7.83
CA ARG A 551 2.98 -20.24 -9.04
C ARG A 551 4.47 -20.32 -8.80
N GLU A 552 5.20 -20.84 -9.80
CA GLU A 552 6.67 -20.86 -9.77
C GLU A 552 7.25 -19.44 -9.85
N LEU A 553 8.46 -19.27 -9.31
CA LEU A 553 9.15 -17.98 -9.33
C LEU A 553 9.47 -17.57 -10.78
N VAL A 554 9.29 -16.31 -11.10
CA VAL A 554 9.62 -15.70 -12.39
C VAL A 554 10.94 -14.92 -12.25
N LYS A 555 11.92 -15.25 -13.08
CA LYS A 555 13.25 -14.61 -13.10
C LYS A 555 13.26 -13.37 -14.00
N GLU A 556 14.37 -12.66 -13.99
CA GLU A 556 14.55 -11.38 -14.69
C GLU A 556 14.46 -11.49 -16.21
N ASP A 557 14.92 -12.59 -16.78
CA ASP A 557 14.95 -12.89 -18.22
C ASP A 557 13.71 -13.64 -18.72
N GLU A 558 12.75 -13.90 -17.84
CA GLU A 558 11.50 -14.58 -18.17
C GLU A 558 10.39 -13.54 -18.38
N HIS A 559 9.69 -13.64 -19.51
CA HIS A 559 8.47 -12.88 -19.75
C HIS A 559 7.26 -13.67 -19.26
N TYR A 560 6.56 -13.12 -18.26
CA TYR A 560 5.29 -13.66 -17.84
C TYR A 560 4.14 -12.95 -18.57
N GLU A 561 3.45 -13.69 -19.41
CA GLU A 561 2.19 -13.29 -20.03
C GLU A 561 1.02 -13.94 -19.31
N HIS A 562 -0.07 -13.20 -19.08
CA HIS A 562 -1.29 -13.78 -18.57
C HIS A 562 -1.87 -14.75 -19.59
N GLN A 563 -1.98 -16.01 -19.23
CA GLN A 563 -2.77 -16.99 -19.96
C GLN A 563 -4.22 -16.88 -19.44
N ASN A 564 -5.03 -16.12 -20.12
CA ASN A 564 -6.44 -15.95 -19.76
C ASN A 564 -7.30 -17.01 -20.40
#